data_a6cb13eda9dd8ed2808af60f1c42d108
#
_entry.id   a6cb13eda9dd8ed2808af60f1c42d108
#
_cell.length_a   1.000
_cell.length_b   1.000
_cell.length_c   1.000
_cell.angle_alpha   90.00
_cell.angle_beta   90.00
_cell.angle_gamma   90.00
#
_symmetry.space_group_name_H-M   'P 1'
#
loop_
_entity.id
_entity.type
_entity.pdbx_description
1 polymer ?
#
loop_
_entity_poly.entity_id
_entity_poly.type
_entity_poly.pdbx_seq_one_letter_code
_entity_poly.pdbx_strand_id
1 'polypeptide(L)'
;DVEGTLQPALAESYEVSDDGLTYTFHLRKDVKWTDSQGREVDTVKADDFVAGMQHMCDAQGGLEYLVQGVIKNVSQYISGEVTDFDEVGVKAVDDYTVEYTLEEPCSYFMTMLGYTIFMPMSRSYYQSQGGKFGAEYDSSAADYQYGKDSNSIAYCGPYLVTNATAKNTIVFKLSDSYWNKDNVNIKTLTWLFNDQSDVTKMYTDAKAGTVDYVNLNTSTMETAKSEGLYDQYAVVSDTDATSFMGFYNINRTATANANDGTTAKSTKSDEEIQRTNKALQNVHFRRAISFAADRGAYNAQQVGEDLKYTSLRNTFTPG
;
A
#
# COMPACT_ATOMS: atom_id res chain seq x y z
N ASP A 1 -11.91 -11.96 -3.68
CA ASP A 1 -12.24 -13.05 -2.76
C ASP A 1 -10.99 -13.90 -2.46
N VAL A 2 -11.16 -14.96 -1.69
CA VAL A 2 -10.05 -15.85 -1.29
C VAL A 2 -9.40 -16.62 -2.45
N GLU A 3 -10.04 -16.66 -3.60
CA GLU A 3 -9.54 -17.30 -4.82
C GLU A 3 -8.83 -16.29 -5.76
N GLY A 4 -8.66 -15.04 -5.32
CA GLY A 4 -8.07 -13.98 -6.13
C GLY A 4 -8.99 -13.40 -7.20
N THR A 5 -10.28 -13.80 -7.22
CA THR A 5 -11.26 -13.26 -8.16
C THR A 5 -11.75 -11.89 -7.72
N LEU A 6 -11.70 -10.91 -8.64
CA LEU A 6 -12.22 -9.56 -8.38
C LEU A 6 -13.73 -9.59 -8.20
N GLN A 7 -14.22 -8.90 -7.19
CA GLN A 7 -15.63 -8.81 -6.86
C GLN A 7 -16.10 -7.35 -6.92
N PRO A 8 -17.37 -7.11 -7.30
CA PRO A 8 -17.96 -5.77 -7.21
C PRO A 8 -17.88 -5.23 -5.77
N ALA A 9 -17.40 -4.00 -5.63
CA ALA A 9 -17.33 -3.28 -4.35
C ALA A 9 -18.08 -1.96 -4.46
N LEU A 10 -17.38 -0.80 -4.48
CA LEU A 10 -18.01 0.50 -4.70
C LEU A 10 -18.58 0.64 -6.12
N ALA A 11 -17.97 -0.01 -7.11
CA ALA A 11 -18.55 -0.17 -8.43
C ALA A 11 -19.40 -1.46 -8.50
N GLU A 12 -20.58 -1.38 -9.10
CA GLU A 12 -21.46 -2.53 -9.37
C GLU A 12 -21.06 -3.26 -10.66
N SER A 13 -20.58 -2.50 -11.64
CA SER A 13 -20.14 -3.01 -12.95
C SER A 13 -19.07 -2.11 -13.55
N TYR A 14 -18.43 -2.61 -14.59
CA TYR A 14 -17.48 -1.83 -15.38
C TYR A 14 -17.51 -2.28 -16.85
N GLU A 15 -17.01 -1.40 -17.71
CA GLU A 15 -16.82 -1.63 -19.14
C GLU A 15 -15.38 -1.28 -19.52
N VAL A 16 -14.86 -1.94 -20.56
CA VAL A 16 -13.52 -1.66 -21.10
C VAL A 16 -13.67 -1.42 -22.59
N SER A 17 -13.04 -0.38 -23.11
CA SER A 17 -13.00 -0.08 -24.54
C SER A 17 -12.26 -1.17 -25.32
N ASP A 18 -12.56 -1.30 -26.62
CA ASP A 18 -11.97 -2.32 -27.51
C ASP A 18 -10.43 -2.24 -27.60
N ASP A 19 -9.88 -1.03 -27.42
CA ASP A 19 -8.44 -0.78 -27.41
C ASP A 19 -7.77 -1.04 -26.06
N GLY A 20 -8.57 -1.34 -25.02
CA GLY A 20 -8.08 -1.61 -23.67
C GLY A 20 -7.55 -0.39 -22.93
N LEU A 21 -7.84 0.83 -23.41
CA LEU A 21 -7.32 2.06 -22.82
C LEU A 21 -8.29 2.76 -21.88
N THR A 22 -9.59 2.58 -22.05
CA THR A 22 -10.61 3.25 -21.25
C THR A 22 -11.40 2.23 -20.42
N TYR A 23 -11.47 2.50 -19.11
CA TYR A 23 -12.23 1.71 -18.14
C TYR A 23 -13.30 2.59 -17.52
N THR A 24 -14.56 2.22 -17.71
CA THR A 24 -15.72 2.95 -17.19
C THR A 24 -16.37 2.17 -16.06
N PHE A 25 -16.45 2.74 -14.86
CA PHE A 25 -17.01 2.11 -13.67
C PHE A 25 -18.33 2.74 -13.27
N HIS A 26 -19.36 1.94 -13.04
CA HIS A 26 -20.66 2.35 -12.57
C HIS A 26 -20.77 2.13 -11.06
N LEU A 27 -20.87 3.22 -10.31
CA LEU A 27 -20.83 3.20 -8.85
C LEU A 27 -22.21 2.89 -8.24
N ARG A 28 -22.19 2.31 -7.04
CA ARG A 28 -23.36 2.24 -6.16
C ARG A 28 -23.82 3.64 -5.77
N LYS A 29 -25.15 3.82 -5.67
CA LYS A 29 -25.77 5.13 -5.39
C LYS A 29 -26.10 5.34 -3.92
N ASP A 30 -25.98 4.32 -3.09
CA ASP A 30 -26.42 4.27 -1.69
C ASP A 30 -25.26 4.28 -0.68
N VAL A 31 -24.02 4.41 -1.15
CA VAL A 31 -22.84 4.41 -0.28
C VAL A 31 -22.67 5.78 0.37
N LYS A 32 -22.53 5.80 1.68
CA LYS A 32 -22.42 7.00 2.49
C LYS A 32 -20.99 7.26 2.93
N TRP A 33 -20.60 8.52 2.93
CA TRP A 33 -19.50 9.01 3.72
C TRP A 33 -19.98 9.30 5.14
N THR A 34 -19.23 8.82 6.12
CA THR A 34 -19.52 9.07 7.53
C THR A 34 -18.28 9.61 8.24
N ASP A 35 -18.49 10.35 9.32
CA ASP A 35 -17.41 10.72 10.25
C ASP A 35 -17.02 9.53 11.16
N SER A 36 -16.03 9.75 12.04
CA SER A 36 -15.54 8.73 13.00
C SER A 36 -16.61 8.24 14.00
N GLN A 37 -17.74 8.94 14.10
CA GLN A 37 -18.87 8.57 14.96
C GLN A 37 -20.00 7.89 14.19
N GLY A 38 -19.83 7.66 12.89
CA GLY A 38 -20.81 7.04 12.01
C GLY A 38 -21.93 7.96 11.56
N ARG A 39 -21.83 9.28 11.77
CA ARG A 39 -22.81 10.25 11.28
C ARG A 39 -22.57 10.51 9.79
N GLU A 40 -23.63 10.45 9.00
CA GLU A 40 -23.55 10.73 7.56
C GLU A 40 -23.10 12.18 7.32
N VAL A 41 -22.09 12.37 6.47
CA VAL A 41 -21.55 13.67 6.07
C VAL A 41 -21.72 13.94 4.58
N ASP A 42 -21.79 12.89 3.75
CA ASP A 42 -22.01 13.00 2.29
C ASP A 42 -22.38 11.62 1.70
N THR A 43 -22.56 11.55 0.39
CA THR A 43 -22.73 10.32 -0.39
C THR A 43 -21.53 10.17 -1.31
N VAL A 44 -21.03 8.94 -1.48
CA VAL A 44 -19.90 8.66 -2.38
C VAL A 44 -20.31 8.94 -3.82
N LYS A 45 -19.48 9.71 -4.51
CA LYS A 45 -19.65 10.10 -5.91
C LYS A 45 -18.41 9.81 -6.74
N ALA A 46 -18.56 9.85 -8.04
CA ALA A 46 -17.47 9.67 -8.99
C ALA A 46 -16.35 10.72 -8.79
N ASP A 47 -16.70 11.95 -8.45
CA ASP A 47 -15.75 13.02 -8.18
C ASP A 47 -14.85 12.78 -6.95
N ASP A 48 -15.26 11.92 -6.02
CA ASP A 48 -14.45 11.52 -4.88
C ASP A 48 -13.24 10.65 -5.29
N PHE A 49 -13.36 9.90 -6.39
CA PHE A 49 -12.25 9.14 -6.97
C PHE A 49 -11.26 10.07 -7.68
N VAL A 50 -11.78 11.09 -8.38
CA VAL A 50 -10.95 12.15 -8.98
C VAL A 50 -10.19 12.90 -7.88
N ALA A 51 -10.89 13.30 -6.80
CA ALA A 51 -10.28 13.96 -5.65
C ALA A 51 -9.20 13.11 -4.97
N GLY A 52 -9.44 11.82 -4.78
CA GLY A 52 -8.46 10.88 -4.21
C GLY A 52 -7.19 10.79 -5.04
N MET A 53 -7.32 10.65 -6.36
CA MET A 53 -6.19 10.58 -7.28
C MET A 53 -5.43 11.91 -7.35
N GLN A 54 -6.14 13.03 -7.40
CA GLN A 54 -5.52 14.36 -7.41
C GLN A 54 -4.75 14.61 -6.12
N HIS A 55 -5.34 14.32 -4.96
CA HIS A 55 -4.66 14.45 -3.68
C HIS A 55 -3.40 13.58 -3.59
N MET A 56 -3.44 12.35 -4.09
CA MET A 56 -2.29 11.48 -4.14
C MET A 56 -1.15 12.10 -4.99
N CYS A 57 -1.48 12.66 -6.16
CA CYS A 57 -0.51 13.35 -7.01
C CYS A 57 0.05 14.63 -6.36
N ASP A 58 -0.80 15.42 -5.69
CA ASP A 58 -0.39 16.67 -5.02
C ASP A 58 0.48 16.41 -3.79
N ALA A 59 0.14 15.39 -3.00
CA ALA A 59 0.82 15.07 -1.75
C ALA A 59 2.18 14.39 -1.94
N GLN A 60 2.40 13.71 -3.06
CA GLN A 60 3.64 12.99 -3.39
C GLN A 60 4.17 12.15 -2.22
N GLY A 61 3.30 11.28 -1.70
CA GLY A 61 3.56 10.44 -0.53
C GLY A 61 4.47 9.23 -0.79
N GLY A 62 4.95 9.04 -2.04
CA GLY A 62 5.91 8.00 -2.44
C GLY A 62 5.28 6.75 -3.05
N LEU A 63 4.00 6.75 -3.41
CA LEU A 63 3.32 5.66 -4.11
C LEU A 63 2.94 6.01 -5.56
N GLU A 64 3.27 7.21 -6.02
CA GLU A 64 2.91 7.72 -7.35
C GLU A 64 3.47 6.85 -8.48
N TYR A 65 4.62 6.21 -8.25
CA TYR A 65 5.25 5.31 -9.21
C TYR A 65 4.33 4.15 -9.65
N LEU A 66 3.32 3.79 -8.84
CA LEU A 66 2.37 2.74 -9.19
C LEU A 66 1.43 3.16 -10.33
N VAL A 67 1.19 4.45 -10.52
CA VAL A 67 0.27 4.97 -11.53
C VAL A 67 0.96 5.80 -12.62
N GLN A 68 2.21 6.22 -12.37
CA GLN A 68 3.04 6.89 -13.39
C GLN A 68 3.31 5.96 -14.57
N GLY A 69 3.06 6.44 -15.79
CA GLY A 69 3.16 5.64 -17.00
C GLY A 69 2.03 4.60 -17.17
N VAL A 70 1.05 4.57 -16.27
CA VAL A 70 -0.14 3.73 -16.37
C VAL A 70 -1.37 4.59 -16.66
N ILE A 71 -1.67 5.56 -15.80
CA ILE A 71 -2.80 6.48 -16.00
C ILE A 71 -2.30 7.67 -16.81
N LYS A 72 -3.06 8.03 -17.83
CA LYS A 72 -2.75 9.12 -18.75
C LYS A 72 -2.44 10.41 -18.01
N ASN A 73 -1.34 11.06 -18.38
CA ASN A 73 -0.87 12.36 -17.89
C ASN A 73 -0.58 12.45 -16.38
N VAL A 74 -0.57 11.34 -15.62
CA VAL A 74 -0.18 11.39 -14.20
C VAL A 74 1.28 11.80 -14.05
N SER A 75 2.19 11.25 -14.86
CA SER A 75 3.61 11.63 -14.84
C SER A 75 3.83 13.09 -15.17
N GLN A 76 3.11 13.60 -16.15
CA GLN A 76 3.18 14.99 -16.60
C GLN A 76 2.60 15.97 -15.57
N TYR A 77 1.53 15.57 -14.87
CA TYR A 77 0.97 16.36 -13.79
C TYR A 77 1.94 16.45 -12.60
N ILE A 78 2.52 15.33 -12.18
CA ILE A 78 3.49 15.28 -11.08
C ILE A 78 4.75 16.08 -11.39
N SER A 79 5.20 16.08 -12.66
CA SER A 79 6.36 16.88 -13.10
C SER A 79 6.06 18.37 -13.29
N GLY A 80 4.79 18.77 -13.30
CA GLY A 80 4.34 20.14 -13.55
C GLY A 80 4.28 20.51 -15.05
N GLU A 81 4.43 19.56 -15.95
CA GLU A 81 4.26 19.75 -17.40
C GLU A 81 2.77 19.95 -17.74
N VAL A 82 1.88 19.21 -17.08
CA VAL A 82 0.43 19.41 -17.07
C VAL A 82 0.06 20.00 -15.73
N THR A 83 -0.71 21.10 -15.70
CA THR A 83 -1.13 21.79 -14.49
C THR A 83 -2.64 21.70 -14.24
N ASP A 84 -3.40 21.35 -15.26
CA ASP A 84 -4.84 21.12 -15.18
C ASP A 84 -5.10 19.64 -14.94
N PHE A 85 -5.68 19.29 -13.78
CA PHE A 85 -5.98 17.90 -13.45
C PHE A 85 -7.06 17.29 -14.35
N ASP A 86 -7.89 18.10 -15.00
CA ASP A 86 -8.87 17.62 -15.97
C ASP A 86 -8.24 16.96 -17.22
N GLU A 87 -6.95 17.17 -17.44
CA GLU A 87 -6.19 16.49 -18.49
C GLU A 87 -5.67 15.08 -18.04
N VAL A 88 -5.73 14.78 -16.75
CA VAL A 88 -5.34 13.47 -16.21
C VAL A 88 -6.42 12.42 -16.50
N GLY A 89 -5.99 11.19 -16.74
CA GLY A 89 -6.84 10.09 -17.14
C GLY A 89 -7.73 9.52 -16.02
N VAL A 90 -8.31 10.37 -15.18
CA VAL A 90 -9.37 9.98 -14.24
C VAL A 90 -10.45 11.04 -14.25
N LYS A 91 -11.71 10.67 -14.50
CA LYS A 91 -12.81 11.61 -14.69
C LYS A 91 -14.10 11.12 -14.05
N ALA A 92 -14.86 12.06 -13.50
CA ALA A 92 -16.26 11.86 -13.17
C ALA A 92 -17.10 12.23 -14.42
N VAL A 93 -17.64 11.22 -15.09
CA VAL A 93 -18.49 11.42 -16.28
C VAL A 93 -19.85 11.95 -15.86
N ASP A 94 -20.37 11.43 -14.75
CA ASP A 94 -21.52 11.90 -14.01
C ASP A 94 -21.34 11.57 -12.51
N ASP A 95 -22.35 11.83 -11.68
CA ASP A 95 -22.27 11.61 -10.23
C ASP A 95 -21.86 10.17 -9.84
N TYR A 96 -22.11 9.18 -10.70
CA TYR A 96 -21.92 7.76 -10.38
C TYR A 96 -21.16 6.98 -11.46
N THR A 97 -20.51 7.67 -12.38
CA THR A 97 -19.70 7.05 -13.44
C THR A 97 -18.28 7.60 -13.40
N VAL A 98 -17.32 6.74 -13.06
CA VAL A 98 -15.87 7.05 -13.07
C VAL A 98 -15.26 6.46 -14.32
N GLU A 99 -14.46 7.24 -15.03
CA GLU A 99 -13.69 6.80 -16.18
C GLU A 99 -12.20 6.93 -15.90
N TYR A 100 -11.44 5.84 -16.14
CA TYR A 100 -9.99 5.86 -16.19
C TYR A 100 -9.51 5.69 -17.63
N THR A 101 -8.59 6.55 -18.07
CA THR A 101 -7.89 6.45 -19.34
C THR A 101 -6.43 6.13 -19.07
N LEU A 102 -5.90 5.09 -19.71
CA LEU A 102 -4.53 4.62 -19.56
C LEU A 102 -3.61 5.21 -20.66
N GLU A 103 -2.29 5.26 -20.37
CA GLU A 103 -1.28 5.60 -21.37
C GLU A 103 -1.16 4.51 -22.44
N GLU A 104 -1.15 3.24 -22.00
CA GLU A 104 -1.05 2.04 -22.82
C GLU A 104 -1.94 0.93 -22.24
N PRO A 105 -2.34 -0.08 -23.02
CA PRO A 105 -3.13 -1.19 -22.51
C PRO A 105 -2.40 -1.91 -21.36
N CYS A 106 -3.05 -2.02 -20.21
CA CYS A 106 -2.49 -2.60 -19.00
C CYS A 106 -3.34 -3.78 -18.52
N SER A 107 -2.87 -5.01 -18.78
CA SER A 107 -3.63 -6.25 -18.47
C SER A 107 -3.87 -6.48 -16.97
N TYR A 108 -3.07 -5.85 -16.11
CA TYR A 108 -3.19 -5.97 -14.65
C TYR A 108 -3.83 -4.75 -13.98
N PHE A 109 -4.33 -3.77 -14.75
CA PHE A 109 -4.93 -2.54 -14.21
C PHE A 109 -6.04 -2.84 -13.19
N MET A 110 -6.92 -3.79 -13.50
CA MET A 110 -8.02 -4.17 -12.60
C MET A 110 -7.52 -4.65 -11.22
N THR A 111 -6.39 -5.35 -11.17
CA THR A 111 -5.82 -5.81 -9.89
C THR A 111 -5.18 -4.68 -9.09
N MET A 112 -4.73 -3.61 -9.75
CA MET A 112 -4.19 -2.43 -9.10
C MET A 112 -5.25 -1.65 -8.30
N LEU A 113 -6.52 -1.72 -8.70
CA LEU A 113 -7.62 -0.99 -8.05
C LEU A 113 -7.85 -1.40 -6.58
N GLY A 114 -7.27 -2.52 -6.14
CA GLY A 114 -7.23 -2.91 -4.73
C GLY A 114 -6.23 -2.12 -3.88
N TYR A 115 -5.34 -1.33 -4.48
CA TYR A 115 -4.36 -0.52 -3.75
C TYR A 115 -4.99 0.76 -3.21
N THR A 116 -4.48 1.21 -2.07
CA THR A 116 -4.99 2.40 -1.35
C THR A 116 -4.97 3.68 -2.17
N ILE A 117 -4.07 3.80 -3.16
CA ILE A 117 -3.99 4.97 -4.04
C ILE A 117 -5.22 5.17 -4.95
N PHE A 118 -6.02 4.12 -5.13
CA PHE A 118 -7.28 4.19 -5.90
C PHE A 118 -8.51 4.39 -5.02
N MET A 119 -8.34 4.47 -3.70
CA MET A 119 -9.47 4.70 -2.80
C MET A 119 -10.03 6.11 -2.99
N PRO A 120 -11.36 6.26 -2.98
CA PRO A 120 -11.97 7.58 -3.06
C PRO A 120 -11.70 8.39 -1.79
N MET A 121 -11.75 9.71 -1.93
CA MET A 121 -11.66 10.65 -0.83
C MET A 121 -12.82 11.65 -0.97
N SER A 122 -13.66 11.79 0.07
CA SER A 122 -14.74 12.77 0.00
C SER A 122 -14.19 14.18 -0.25
N ARG A 123 -14.43 14.71 -1.44
CA ARG A 123 -13.96 16.05 -1.83
C ARG A 123 -14.48 17.11 -0.89
N SER A 124 -15.79 17.09 -0.60
CA SER A 124 -16.44 18.08 0.24
C SER A 124 -15.89 18.04 1.68
N TYR A 125 -15.70 16.83 2.23
CA TYR A 125 -15.13 16.67 3.58
C TYR A 125 -13.66 17.09 3.63
N TYR A 126 -12.85 16.70 2.65
CA TYR A 126 -11.46 17.12 2.54
C TYR A 126 -11.32 18.63 2.53
N GLN A 127 -12.12 19.33 1.71
CA GLN A 127 -12.13 20.79 1.66
C GLN A 127 -12.60 21.42 2.97
N SER A 128 -13.58 20.79 3.66
CA SER A 128 -14.05 21.26 4.97
C SER A 128 -12.96 21.16 6.06
N GLN A 129 -11.97 20.31 5.86
CA GLN A 129 -10.80 20.14 6.73
C GLN A 129 -9.59 20.99 6.28
N GLY A 130 -9.82 22.01 5.48
CA GLY A 130 -8.77 22.92 4.98
C GLY A 130 -7.97 22.38 3.81
N GLY A 131 -8.37 21.23 3.25
CA GLY A 131 -7.71 20.63 2.10
C GLY A 131 -7.94 21.44 0.81
N LYS A 132 -6.88 21.57 0.02
CA LYS A 132 -6.85 22.22 -1.29
C LYS A 132 -6.11 21.33 -2.28
N PHE A 133 -6.26 21.64 -3.57
CA PHE A 133 -5.72 20.85 -4.66
C PHE A 133 -4.77 21.65 -5.55
N GLY A 134 -3.92 20.95 -6.28
CA GLY A 134 -3.01 21.52 -7.26
C GLY A 134 -2.04 22.53 -6.65
N ALA A 135 -1.90 23.69 -7.29
CA ALA A 135 -0.98 24.74 -6.85
C ALA A 135 -1.29 25.33 -5.46
N GLU A 136 -2.52 25.14 -4.95
CA GLU A 136 -2.93 25.60 -3.61
C GLU A 136 -2.73 24.53 -2.53
N TYR A 137 -2.30 23.31 -2.89
CA TYR A 137 -2.06 22.24 -1.92
C TYR A 137 -0.92 22.61 -0.96
N ASP A 138 -1.25 22.62 0.33
CA ASP A 138 -0.27 22.85 1.40
C ASP A 138 -0.70 22.11 2.68
N SER A 139 -0.11 20.94 2.93
CA SER A 139 -0.37 20.15 4.14
C SER A 139 0.19 20.78 5.42
N SER A 140 1.03 21.83 5.30
CA SER A 140 1.59 22.58 6.42
C SER A 140 0.76 23.80 6.82
N ALA A 141 -0.26 24.14 6.03
CA ALA A 141 -1.15 25.28 6.29
C ALA A 141 -1.83 25.13 7.66
N ALA A 142 -2.03 26.25 8.34
CA ALA A 142 -2.57 26.25 9.70
C ALA A 142 -4.00 25.73 9.79
N ASP A 143 -4.77 25.89 8.74
CA ASP A 143 -6.16 25.40 8.59
C ASP A 143 -6.26 23.96 8.05
N TYR A 144 -5.16 23.37 7.58
CA TYR A 144 -5.16 21.99 7.10
C TYR A 144 -5.25 21.01 8.29
N GLN A 145 -6.37 20.30 8.38
CA GLN A 145 -6.65 19.34 9.45
C GLN A 145 -6.81 17.90 8.93
N TYR A 146 -7.01 17.69 7.62
CA TYR A 146 -7.29 16.40 7.04
C TYR A 146 -6.19 15.37 7.39
N GLY A 147 -6.60 14.21 7.90
CA GLY A 147 -5.70 13.10 8.21
C GLY A 147 -4.86 13.26 9.48
N LYS A 148 -5.02 14.35 10.27
CA LYS A 148 -4.28 14.54 11.53
C LYS A 148 -4.71 13.57 12.62
N ASP A 149 -5.95 13.16 12.60
CA ASP A 149 -6.50 12.15 13.51
C ASP A 149 -7.71 11.46 12.87
N SER A 150 -8.30 10.48 13.58
CA SER A 150 -9.45 9.73 13.11
C SER A 150 -10.73 10.57 12.93
N ASN A 151 -10.81 11.77 13.52
CA ASN A 151 -11.97 12.64 13.43
C ASN A 151 -11.88 13.61 12.24
N SER A 152 -10.71 13.71 11.63
CA SER A 152 -10.43 14.62 10.51
C SER A 152 -10.40 13.91 9.16
N ILE A 153 -10.93 12.68 9.07
CA ILE A 153 -11.15 11.92 7.84
C ILE A 153 -12.61 11.43 7.77
N ALA A 154 -13.09 11.19 6.56
CA ALA A 154 -14.38 10.56 6.32
C ALA A 154 -14.19 9.08 5.94
N TYR A 155 -15.20 8.27 6.22
CA TYR A 155 -15.19 6.81 6.04
C TYR A 155 -16.35 6.35 5.16
N CYS A 156 -16.08 5.50 4.18
CA CYS A 156 -17.10 4.79 3.40
C CYS A 156 -16.91 3.27 3.40
N GLY A 157 -15.86 2.79 4.07
CA GLY A 157 -15.54 1.38 4.23
C GLY A 157 -16.29 0.69 5.38
N PRO A 158 -16.00 -0.61 5.61
CA PRO A 158 -16.71 -1.39 6.63
C PRO A 158 -16.42 -0.94 8.07
N TYR A 159 -15.33 -0.23 8.32
CA TYR A 159 -14.93 0.12 9.68
C TYR A 159 -14.65 1.60 9.86
N LEU A 160 -14.99 2.09 11.05
CA LEU A 160 -14.64 3.41 11.57
C LEU A 160 -13.47 3.26 12.55
N VAL A 161 -12.51 4.18 12.49
CA VAL A 161 -11.45 4.27 13.50
C VAL A 161 -11.99 5.00 14.71
N THR A 162 -12.27 4.28 15.78
CA THR A 162 -12.84 4.85 17.02
C THR A 162 -11.80 5.19 18.08
N ASN A 163 -10.61 4.66 17.95
CA ASN A 163 -9.43 5.02 18.76
C ASN A 163 -8.17 4.86 17.90
N ALA A 164 -7.27 5.83 17.97
CA ALA A 164 -5.96 5.77 17.37
C ALA A 164 -4.93 6.37 18.33
N THR A 165 -4.39 5.55 19.23
CA THR A 165 -3.35 5.97 20.16
C THR A 165 -1.97 5.57 19.62
N ALA A 166 -1.15 6.57 19.33
CA ALA A 166 0.18 6.36 18.75
C ALA A 166 1.02 5.41 19.63
N LYS A 167 1.70 4.45 18.99
CA LYS A 167 2.54 3.42 19.63
C LYS A 167 1.80 2.60 20.72
N ASN A 168 0.51 2.47 20.60
CA ASN A 168 -0.30 1.70 21.54
C ASN A 168 -1.36 0.87 20.82
N THR A 169 -2.49 1.47 20.44
CA THR A 169 -3.65 0.71 19.97
C THR A 169 -4.42 1.50 18.92
N ILE A 170 -4.85 0.80 17.86
CA ILE A 170 -5.86 1.31 16.92
C ILE A 170 -7.08 0.39 17.03
N VAL A 171 -8.26 0.98 17.24
CA VAL A 171 -9.54 0.25 17.33
C VAL A 171 -10.44 0.65 16.17
N PHE A 172 -10.87 -0.36 15.44
CA PHE A 172 -11.82 -0.26 14.35
C PHE A 172 -13.15 -0.88 14.80
N LYS A 173 -14.25 -0.19 14.56
CA LYS A 173 -15.60 -0.74 14.77
C LYS A 173 -16.38 -0.77 13.49
N LEU A 174 -17.16 -1.83 13.29
CA LEU A 174 -18.04 -1.95 12.12
C LEU A 174 -18.94 -0.72 12.04
N SER A 175 -19.01 -0.13 10.86
CA SER A 175 -19.93 0.98 10.55
C SER A 175 -21.34 0.45 10.31
N ASP A 176 -22.32 1.01 11.01
CA ASP A 176 -23.74 0.70 10.78
C ASP A 176 -24.24 1.21 9.41
N SER A 177 -23.54 2.17 8.84
CA SER A 177 -23.83 2.77 7.53
C SER A 177 -23.14 2.06 6.36
N TYR A 178 -22.32 1.03 6.62
CA TYR A 178 -21.67 0.31 5.54
C TYR A 178 -22.68 -0.47 4.70
N TRP A 179 -22.65 -0.28 3.39
CA TRP A 179 -23.65 -0.85 2.47
C TRP A 179 -23.72 -2.38 2.51
N ASN A 180 -22.63 -3.06 2.84
CA ASN A 180 -22.53 -4.52 2.88
C ASN A 180 -22.28 -5.06 4.30
N LYS A 181 -22.75 -4.36 5.33
CA LYS A 181 -22.49 -4.67 6.75
C LYS A 181 -22.95 -6.06 7.19
N ASP A 182 -24.00 -6.58 6.58
CA ASP A 182 -24.58 -7.87 6.94
C ASP A 182 -23.66 -9.05 6.59
N ASN A 183 -22.71 -8.83 5.67
CA ASN A 183 -21.67 -9.79 5.32
C ASN A 183 -20.37 -9.60 6.11
N VAL A 184 -20.31 -8.65 7.06
CA VAL A 184 -19.14 -8.42 7.91
C VAL A 184 -19.32 -9.10 9.25
N ASN A 185 -18.60 -10.19 9.48
CA ASN A 185 -18.72 -11.00 10.70
C ASN A 185 -17.96 -10.40 11.89
N ILE A 186 -16.79 -9.79 11.65
CA ILE A 186 -15.97 -9.18 12.71
C ILE A 186 -16.51 -7.78 13.01
N LYS A 187 -16.96 -7.56 14.24
CA LYS A 187 -17.57 -6.27 14.63
C LYS A 187 -16.56 -5.27 15.18
N THR A 188 -15.47 -5.76 15.73
CA THR A 188 -14.37 -4.94 16.26
C THR A 188 -13.05 -5.56 15.88
N LEU A 189 -12.14 -4.74 15.35
CA LEU A 189 -10.78 -5.11 15.03
C LEU A 189 -9.85 -4.23 15.86
N THR A 190 -8.90 -4.83 16.56
CA THR A 190 -7.94 -4.11 17.40
C THR A 190 -6.52 -4.39 16.95
N TRP A 191 -5.79 -3.36 16.59
CA TRP A 191 -4.37 -3.45 16.31
C TRP A 191 -3.57 -3.02 17.52
N LEU A 192 -2.68 -3.88 17.99
CA LEU A 192 -1.76 -3.61 19.08
C LEU A 192 -0.38 -3.25 18.50
N PHE A 193 0.21 -2.19 19.03
CA PHE A 193 1.56 -1.81 18.63
C PHE A 193 2.59 -2.79 19.19
N ASN A 194 3.52 -3.23 18.34
CA ASN A 194 4.68 -4.01 18.72
C ASN A 194 5.94 -3.30 18.19
N ASP A 195 6.85 -2.92 19.08
CA ASP A 195 8.11 -2.25 18.76
C ASP A 195 9.20 -3.22 18.25
N GLN A 196 8.86 -4.53 18.18
CA GLN A 196 9.74 -5.61 17.74
C GLN A 196 11.03 -5.77 18.57
N SER A 197 11.11 -5.17 19.74
CA SER A 197 12.26 -5.33 20.64
C SER A 197 12.37 -6.75 21.20
N ASP A 198 11.23 -7.45 21.35
CA ASP A 198 11.15 -8.87 21.69
C ASP A 198 10.52 -9.64 20.52
N VAL A 199 11.35 -10.41 19.82
CA VAL A 199 10.95 -11.22 18.66
C VAL A 199 10.00 -12.38 19.01
N THR A 200 9.85 -12.70 20.30
CA THR A 200 8.97 -13.77 20.80
C THR A 200 7.64 -13.26 21.31
N LYS A 201 7.50 -11.94 21.51
CA LYS A 201 6.34 -11.32 22.13
C LYS A 201 5.03 -11.69 21.45
N MET A 202 4.96 -11.60 20.13
CA MET A 202 3.73 -11.90 19.39
C MET A 202 3.27 -13.35 19.61
N TYR A 203 4.22 -14.30 19.63
CA TYR A 203 3.92 -15.70 19.92
C TYR A 203 3.39 -15.88 21.37
N THR A 204 4.02 -15.21 22.33
CA THR A 204 3.60 -15.26 23.73
C THR A 204 2.20 -14.64 23.89
N ASP A 205 1.92 -13.52 23.24
CA ASP A 205 0.61 -12.86 23.25
C ASP A 205 -0.49 -13.74 22.64
N ALA A 206 -0.17 -14.46 21.53
CA ALA A 206 -1.11 -15.42 20.93
C ALA A 206 -1.42 -16.59 21.90
N LYS A 207 -0.41 -17.15 22.55
CA LYS A 207 -0.58 -18.21 23.57
C LYS A 207 -1.42 -17.73 24.76
N ALA A 208 -1.28 -16.47 25.14
CA ALA A 208 -2.06 -15.86 26.21
C ALA A 208 -3.50 -15.46 25.78
N GLY A 209 -3.83 -15.60 24.50
CA GLY A 209 -5.11 -15.14 23.94
C GLY A 209 -5.25 -13.61 23.86
N THR A 210 -4.15 -12.88 23.91
CA THR A 210 -4.13 -11.41 23.77
C THR A 210 -4.31 -10.99 22.31
N VAL A 211 -3.81 -11.81 21.38
CA VAL A 211 -4.00 -11.64 19.93
C VAL A 211 -4.51 -12.94 19.32
N ASP A 212 -5.30 -12.81 18.26
CA ASP A 212 -5.93 -13.95 17.57
C ASP A 212 -5.03 -14.53 16.46
N TYR A 213 -4.02 -13.77 16.01
CA TYR A 213 -3.18 -14.16 14.89
C TYR A 213 -1.74 -13.68 15.08
N VAL A 214 -0.76 -14.52 14.69
CA VAL A 214 0.65 -14.21 14.71
C VAL A 214 1.38 -14.87 13.53
N ASN A 215 2.31 -14.14 12.91
CA ASN A 215 3.28 -14.72 12.00
C ASN A 215 4.43 -15.32 12.81
N LEU A 216 4.69 -16.62 12.62
CA LEU A 216 5.82 -17.28 13.26
C LEU A 216 7.12 -16.92 12.53
N ASN A 217 8.16 -16.59 13.28
CA ASN A 217 9.53 -16.53 12.80
C ASN A 217 10.26 -17.85 13.15
N THR A 218 11.48 -18.02 12.67
CA THR A 218 12.25 -19.26 12.90
C THR A 218 12.32 -19.65 14.38
N SER A 219 12.59 -18.69 15.28
CA SER A 219 12.70 -18.96 16.71
C SER A 219 11.37 -19.38 17.34
N THR A 220 10.30 -18.67 17.01
CA THR A 220 8.95 -18.97 17.53
C THR A 220 8.38 -20.25 16.92
N MET A 221 8.75 -20.57 15.68
CA MET A 221 8.40 -21.83 15.02
C MET A 221 9.00 -23.04 15.74
N GLU A 222 10.29 -22.99 16.05
CA GLU A 222 10.96 -24.08 16.81
C GLU A 222 10.37 -24.20 18.21
N THR A 223 10.05 -23.09 18.86
CA THR A 223 9.35 -23.11 20.16
C THR A 223 7.98 -23.76 20.03
N ALA A 224 7.17 -23.37 19.05
CA ALA A 224 5.85 -23.96 18.80
C ALA A 224 5.92 -25.47 18.52
N LYS A 225 6.92 -25.92 17.77
CA LYS A 225 7.17 -27.36 17.52
C LYS A 225 7.51 -28.09 18.84
N SER A 226 8.40 -27.54 19.63
CA SER A 226 8.80 -28.15 20.91
C SER A 226 7.66 -28.23 21.94
N GLU A 227 6.71 -27.28 21.87
CA GLU A 227 5.52 -27.25 22.70
C GLU A 227 4.35 -28.08 22.14
N GLY A 228 4.48 -28.65 20.93
CA GLY A 228 3.42 -29.42 20.26
C GLY A 228 2.28 -28.57 19.73
N LEU A 229 2.45 -27.24 19.65
CA LEU A 229 1.42 -26.31 19.18
C LEU A 229 1.48 -26.07 17.66
N TYR A 230 2.67 -26.33 17.06
CA TYR A 230 2.84 -26.09 15.63
C TYR A 230 1.90 -26.92 14.77
N ASP A 231 1.85 -28.24 14.97
CA ASP A 231 1.01 -29.14 14.18
C ASP A 231 -0.49 -28.94 14.45
N GLN A 232 -0.82 -28.35 15.60
CA GLN A 232 -2.20 -28.13 15.99
C GLN A 232 -2.78 -26.81 15.45
N TYR A 233 -1.97 -25.75 15.37
CA TYR A 233 -2.47 -24.39 15.12
C TYR A 233 -1.78 -23.65 13.97
N ALA A 234 -0.58 -24.08 13.55
CA ALA A 234 0.11 -23.40 12.48
C ALA A 234 -0.45 -23.78 11.10
N VAL A 235 -0.61 -22.81 10.25
CA VAL A 235 -1.00 -22.97 8.86
C VAL A 235 0.06 -22.33 7.98
N VAL A 236 0.50 -23.03 6.94
CA VAL A 236 1.36 -22.48 5.90
C VAL A 236 0.45 -21.86 4.85
N SER A 237 0.53 -20.55 4.69
CA SER A 237 -0.19 -19.82 3.65
C SER A 237 0.47 -20.03 2.28
N ASP A 238 -0.26 -19.71 1.22
CA ASP A 238 0.31 -19.60 -0.11
C ASP A 238 1.42 -18.54 -0.16
N THR A 239 2.28 -18.65 -1.17
CA THR A 239 3.38 -17.71 -1.37
C THR A 239 2.82 -16.31 -1.64
N ASP A 240 3.33 -15.32 -0.89
CA ASP A 240 3.03 -13.92 -1.12
C ASP A 240 3.46 -13.48 -2.55
N ALA A 241 2.70 -12.59 -3.15
CA ALA A 241 3.02 -11.98 -4.44
C ALA A 241 4.19 -10.98 -4.37
N THR A 242 4.74 -10.71 -3.19
CA THR A 242 5.86 -9.81 -2.98
C THR A 242 7.20 -10.49 -3.30
N SER A 243 8.01 -9.88 -4.17
CA SER A 243 9.36 -10.35 -4.46
C SER A 243 10.40 -9.47 -3.77
N PHE A 244 11.31 -10.10 -3.05
CA PHE A 244 12.47 -9.44 -2.45
C PHE A 244 13.73 -9.74 -3.26
N MET A 245 14.50 -8.71 -3.58
CA MET A 245 15.73 -8.88 -4.34
C MET A 245 16.81 -7.89 -3.93
N GLY A 246 18.05 -8.30 -4.11
CA GLY A 246 19.20 -7.43 -3.92
C GLY A 246 19.61 -6.78 -5.24
N PHE A 247 19.86 -5.48 -5.21
CA PHE A 247 20.34 -4.72 -6.35
C PHE A 247 21.79 -4.28 -6.14
N TYR A 248 22.55 -4.28 -7.22
CA TYR A 248 23.88 -3.70 -7.24
C TYR A 248 23.81 -2.26 -7.79
N ASN A 249 24.20 -1.28 -6.99
CA ASN A 249 24.40 0.08 -7.51
C ASN A 249 25.70 0.12 -8.33
N ILE A 250 25.58 -0.05 -9.64
CA ILE A 250 26.72 -0.13 -10.57
C ILE A 250 27.22 1.23 -11.06
N ASN A 251 26.53 2.30 -10.69
CA ASN A 251 26.90 3.68 -11.06
C ASN A 251 26.57 4.66 -9.93
N ARG A 252 27.23 4.49 -8.80
CA ARG A 252 27.04 5.38 -7.66
C ARG A 252 27.68 6.74 -7.96
N THR A 253 26.89 7.75 -8.23
CA THR A 253 27.33 9.11 -8.58
C THR A 253 27.01 10.14 -7.49
N ALA A 254 26.08 9.82 -6.59
CA ALA A 254 25.65 10.74 -5.56
C ALA A 254 25.87 10.17 -4.15
N THR A 255 26.12 11.07 -3.22
CA THR A 255 26.24 10.80 -1.79
C THR A 255 25.08 11.42 -1.00
N ALA A 256 24.10 12.01 -1.70
CA ALA A 256 22.93 12.62 -1.11
C ALA A 256 21.90 11.54 -0.70
N ASN A 257 21.27 11.73 0.45
CA ASN A 257 20.11 10.97 0.82
C ASN A 257 18.88 11.56 0.09
N ALA A 258 18.27 10.77 -0.79
CA ALA A 258 17.14 11.24 -1.59
C ALA A 258 15.88 11.53 -0.76
N ASN A 259 15.76 10.94 0.44
CA ASN A 259 14.53 11.03 1.24
C ASN A 259 14.42 12.29 2.10
N ASP A 260 15.53 12.96 2.40
CA ASP A 260 15.53 14.14 3.27
C ASP A 260 16.19 15.38 2.63
N GLY A 261 16.61 15.25 1.37
CA GLY A 261 17.30 16.34 0.65
C GLY A 261 18.64 16.74 1.26
N THR A 262 19.09 16.07 2.31
CA THR A 262 20.37 16.36 2.94
C THR A 262 21.48 15.55 2.27
N THR A 263 22.61 16.20 2.02
CA THR A 263 23.79 15.55 1.48
C THR A 263 24.52 14.84 2.62
N ALA A 264 24.22 13.56 2.83
CA ALA A 264 25.08 12.71 3.64
C ALA A 264 26.34 12.41 2.83
N LYS A 265 27.47 12.94 3.24
CA LYS A 265 28.76 12.55 2.64
C LYS A 265 28.99 11.08 2.94
N SER A 266 29.28 10.30 1.89
CA SER A 266 29.82 8.95 2.07
C SER A 266 31.09 9.04 2.92
N THR A 267 31.29 8.08 3.82
CA THR A 267 32.56 7.94 4.56
C THR A 267 33.69 7.47 3.66
N LYS A 268 33.40 7.08 2.40
CA LYS A 268 34.37 6.63 1.41
C LYS A 268 34.94 7.81 0.63
N SER A 269 36.22 7.73 0.29
CA SER A 269 36.84 8.66 -0.64
C SER A 269 36.31 8.47 -2.08
N ASP A 270 36.49 9.48 -2.93
CA ASP A 270 36.09 9.40 -4.34
C ASP A 270 36.81 8.26 -5.06
N GLU A 271 38.07 8.00 -4.74
CA GLU A 271 38.84 6.88 -5.30
C GLU A 271 38.23 5.52 -4.90
N GLU A 272 37.81 5.37 -3.65
CA GLU A 272 37.13 4.16 -3.17
C GLU A 272 35.75 3.97 -3.85
N ILE A 273 35.01 5.07 -4.07
CA ILE A 273 33.72 5.02 -4.79
C ILE A 273 33.97 4.56 -6.23
N GLN A 274 34.93 5.12 -6.95
CA GLN A 274 35.26 4.75 -8.31
C GLN A 274 35.75 3.29 -8.40
N ARG A 275 36.58 2.86 -7.46
CA ARG A 275 37.04 1.47 -7.39
C ARG A 275 35.86 0.49 -7.15
N THR A 276 34.94 0.85 -6.27
CA THR A 276 33.74 0.06 -6.01
C THR A 276 32.84 -0.01 -7.25
N ASN A 277 32.60 1.11 -7.92
CA ASN A 277 31.82 1.13 -9.17
C ASN A 277 32.45 0.24 -10.25
N LYS A 278 33.77 0.34 -10.45
CA LYS A 278 34.50 -0.50 -11.41
C LYS A 278 34.36 -1.99 -11.09
N ALA A 279 34.44 -2.36 -9.80
CA ALA A 279 34.24 -3.74 -9.37
C ALA A 279 32.82 -4.20 -9.63
N LEU A 280 31.82 -3.39 -9.24
CA LEU A 280 30.40 -3.73 -9.41
C LEU A 280 29.94 -3.71 -10.88
N GLN A 281 30.59 -2.97 -11.77
CA GLN A 281 30.33 -3.02 -13.21
C GLN A 281 30.84 -4.35 -13.83
N ASN A 282 31.80 -5.04 -13.19
CA ASN A 282 32.26 -6.34 -13.65
C ASN A 282 31.23 -7.43 -13.34
N VAL A 283 30.68 -8.05 -14.40
CA VAL A 283 29.67 -9.11 -14.26
C VAL A 283 30.18 -10.34 -13.47
N HIS A 284 31.45 -10.67 -13.62
CA HIS A 284 32.03 -11.82 -12.89
C HIS A 284 32.14 -11.55 -11.38
N PHE A 285 32.42 -10.30 -11.00
CA PHE A 285 32.43 -9.89 -9.61
C PHE A 285 31.02 -9.98 -8.99
N ARG A 286 29.99 -9.49 -9.69
CA ARG A 286 28.60 -9.63 -9.23
C ARG A 286 28.17 -11.08 -9.13
N ARG A 287 28.53 -11.92 -10.11
CA ARG A 287 28.26 -13.37 -10.06
C ARG A 287 28.95 -14.04 -8.89
N ALA A 288 30.21 -13.67 -8.60
CA ALA A 288 30.93 -14.22 -7.46
C ALA A 288 30.22 -13.92 -6.13
N ILE A 289 29.73 -12.69 -5.95
CA ILE A 289 28.92 -12.32 -4.77
C ILE A 289 27.62 -13.14 -4.72
N SER A 290 26.91 -13.28 -5.86
CA SER A 290 25.67 -14.04 -5.92
C SER A 290 25.88 -15.53 -5.60
N PHE A 291 26.99 -16.13 -6.03
CA PHE A 291 27.32 -17.52 -5.71
C PHE A 291 27.82 -17.72 -4.26
N ALA A 292 28.43 -16.68 -3.68
CA ALA A 292 28.86 -16.73 -2.28
C ALA A 292 27.69 -16.53 -1.28
N ALA A 293 26.60 -15.92 -1.73
CA ALA A 293 25.42 -15.67 -0.90
C ALA A 293 24.60 -16.95 -0.73
N ASP A 294 24.50 -17.46 0.49
CA ASP A 294 23.57 -18.54 0.82
C ASP A 294 22.15 -17.98 1.01
N ARG A 295 21.39 -17.93 -0.09
CA ARG A 295 20.02 -17.45 -0.08
C ARG A 295 19.07 -18.34 0.72
N GLY A 296 19.37 -19.67 0.78
CA GLY A 296 18.59 -20.61 1.58
C GLY A 296 18.72 -20.29 3.07
N ALA A 297 19.96 -20.13 3.55
CA ALA A 297 20.19 -19.75 4.94
C ALA A 297 19.58 -18.39 5.30
N TYR A 298 19.63 -17.40 4.38
CA TYR A 298 18.94 -16.13 4.57
C TYR A 298 17.42 -16.30 4.67
N ASN A 299 16.83 -17.05 3.74
CA ASN A 299 15.39 -17.27 3.70
C ASN A 299 14.90 -18.09 4.90
N ALA A 300 15.71 -19.03 5.38
CA ALA A 300 15.40 -19.84 6.58
C ALA A 300 15.12 -18.96 7.81
N GLN A 301 15.75 -17.79 7.92
CA GLN A 301 15.52 -16.87 9.04
C GLN A 301 14.09 -16.30 9.05
N GLN A 302 13.44 -16.27 7.89
CA GLN A 302 12.07 -15.75 7.76
C GLN A 302 11.03 -16.87 7.81
N VAL A 303 11.25 -17.96 7.09
CA VAL A 303 10.24 -19.01 6.85
C VAL A 303 10.59 -20.36 7.51
N GLY A 304 11.71 -20.46 8.20
CA GLY A 304 12.19 -21.69 8.82
C GLY A 304 12.93 -22.62 7.84
N GLU A 305 13.63 -23.61 8.39
CA GLU A 305 14.46 -24.56 7.63
C GLU A 305 13.63 -25.37 6.62
N ASP A 306 12.43 -25.78 7.00
CA ASP A 306 11.58 -26.66 6.18
C ASP A 306 11.10 -25.97 4.88
N LEU A 307 10.93 -24.63 4.91
CA LEU A 307 10.40 -23.86 3.80
C LEU A 307 11.45 -23.01 3.07
N LYS A 308 12.72 -23.08 3.46
CA LYS A 308 13.79 -22.18 2.98
C LYS A 308 14.00 -22.13 1.47
N TYR A 309 13.58 -23.17 0.74
CA TYR A 309 13.72 -23.22 -0.72
C TYR A 309 12.41 -23.03 -1.46
N THR A 310 11.24 -23.04 -0.79
CA THR A 310 9.93 -23.00 -1.43
C THR A 310 9.68 -21.70 -2.18
N SER A 311 10.10 -20.58 -1.61
CA SER A 311 9.91 -19.23 -2.18
C SER A 311 11.12 -18.68 -2.94
N LEU A 312 12.25 -19.44 -3.03
CA LEU A 312 13.43 -18.99 -3.76
C LEU A 312 13.22 -19.09 -5.28
N ARG A 313 13.35 -17.99 -5.97
CA ARG A 313 13.21 -17.88 -7.43
C ARG A 313 14.42 -17.16 -8.04
N ASN A 314 14.63 -17.37 -9.34
CA ASN A 314 15.58 -16.61 -10.14
C ASN A 314 14.88 -15.64 -11.12
N THR A 315 13.59 -15.45 -10.92
CA THR A 315 12.74 -14.56 -11.69
C THR A 315 12.27 -13.40 -10.83
N PHE A 316 11.96 -12.29 -11.46
CA PHE A 316 11.39 -11.12 -10.79
C PHE A 316 9.93 -11.37 -10.40
N THR A 317 9.17 -12.01 -11.27
CA THR A 317 7.75 -12.27 -11.07
C THR A 317 7.57 -13.47 -10.15
N PRO A 318 6.79 -13.37 -9.06
CA PRO A 318 6.35 -14.51 -8.29
C PRO A 318 5.58 -15.48 -9.21
N GLY A 319 5.90 -16.75 -9.13
CA GLY A 319 5.26 -17.78 -9.96
C GLY A 319 4.29 -18.61 -9.20
#